data_2927403e956412dfd46b471ae74cc6bf
#
_entry.id   2927403e956412dfd46b471ae74cc6bf
#
_cell.length_a   1.000
_cell.length_b   1.000
_cell.length_c   1.000
_cell.angle_alpha   90.00
_cell.angle_beta   90.00
_cell.angle_gamma   90.00
#
_symmetry.space_group_name_H-M   'P 1'
#
loop_
_entity.id
_entity.type
_entity.pdbx_description
1 polymer ?
#
loop_
_entity_poly.entity_id
_entity_poly.type
_entity_poly.pdbx_seq_one_letter_code
_entity_poly.pdbx_strand_id
1 'polypeptide(L)'
;RCTCARTILAAVLPMTTTSSADWRTRLINATEEMRALLRRSRRIAVLGIKPETRADQPAYFVPAYTMEAGFEVIPVPVYYPDVTTILGQPVYRRLVDVPGEIDIVNVFRRPEHVPPHVDDILAKRPRAVWMQLGIRNDDAAERLARAGIEVVQDRCLKVELMRMGL
;
A
#
# COMPACT_ATOMS: atom_id res chain seq x y z
N ARG A 1 -20.93 -62.00 29.39
CA ARG A 1 -20.63 -60.60 29.69
C ARG A 1 -19.76 -60.07 28.53
N CYS A 2 -20.40 -59.37 27.59
CA CYS A 2 -19.71 -58.74 26.45
C CYS A 2 -19.39 -57.29 26.81
N THR A 3 -18.11 -56.93 26.78
CA THR A 3 -17.64 -55.57 26.93
C THR A 3 -17.37 -55.02 25.52
N CYS A 4 -18.20 -54.05 25.11
CA CYS A 4 -18.08 -53.37 23.82
C CYS A 4 -17.08 -52.20 23.96
N ALA A 5 -15.92 -52.30 23.37
CA ALA A 5 -14.97 -51.19 23.26
C ALA A 5 -15.38 -50.26 22.12
N ARG A 6 -15.79 -49.03 22.44
CA ARG A 6 -16.03 -47.95 21.45
C ARG A 6 -14.70 -47.35 21.06
N THR A 7 -14.29 -47.61 19.85
CA THR A 7 -13.18 -46.90 19.21
C THR A 7 -13.64 -45.52 18.77
N ILE A 8 -13.12 -44.48 19.42
CA ILE A 8 -13.35 -43.10 19.01
C ILE A 8 -12.40 -42.80 17.88
N LEU A 9 -12.94 -42.71 16.67
CA LEU A 9 -12.20 -42.26 15.48
C LEU A 9 -12.06 -40.74 15.56
N ALA A 10 -10.86 -40.23 15.92
CA ALA A 10 -10.55 -38.82 15.88
C ALA A 10 -10.48 -38.37 14.41
N ALA A 11 -11.44 -37.56 13.98
CA ALA A 11 -11.43 -36.93 12.69
C ALA A 11 -10.30 -35.89 12.66
N VAL A 12 -9.21 -36.21 11.97
CA VAL A 12 -8.16 -35.23 11.63
C VAL A 12 -8.75 -34.29 10.57
N LEU A 13 -9.09 -33.07 10.97
CA LEU A 13 -9.44 -32.03 10.02
C LEU A 13 -8.21 -31.68 9.17
N PRO A 14 -8.35 -31.62 7.84
CA PRO A 14 -7.24 -31.22 7.01
C PRO A 14 -6.89 -29.77 7.32
N MET A 15 -5.67 -29.52 7.78
CA MET A 15 -5.08 -28.20 7.82
C MET A 15 -5.07 -27.67 6.39
N THR A 16 -5.93 -26.69 6.11
CA THR A 16 -5.89 -25.96 4.86
C THR A 16 -4.56 -25.21 4.79
N THR A 17 -3.59 -25.81 4.10
CA THR A 17 -2.39 -25.13 3.67
C THR A 17 -2.83 -24.03 2.73
N THR A 18 -2.84 -22.79 3.20
CA THR A 18 -3.02 -21.60 2.36
C THR A 18 -1.91 -21.63 1.32
N SER A 19 -2.28 -22.01 0.10
CA SER A 19 -1.37 -22.22 -1.02
C SER A 19 -0.53 -20.97 -1.25
N SER A 20 0.78 -21.12 -1.31
CA SER A 20 1.74 -20.05 -1.65
C SER A 20 1.56 -19.49 -3.07
N ALA A 21 0.62 -20.03 -3.83
CA ALA A 21 0.31 -19.64 -5.22
C ALA A 21 -0.57 -18.38 -5.31
N ASP A 22 -1.25 -18.00 -4.25
CA ASP A 22 -2.28 -16.95 -4.28
C ASP A 22 -1.74 -15.51 -4.17
N TRP A 23 -0.49 -15.30 -3.75
CA TRP A 23 0.05 -13.96 -3.59
C TRP A 23 0.16 -13.17 -4.92
N ARG A 24 0.34 -13.86 -6.06
CA ARG A 24 0.42 -13.21 -7.37
C ARG A 24 -0.87 -12.51 -7.78
N THR A 25 -2.00 -12.96 -7.28
CA THR A 25 -3.31 -12.32 -7.50
C THR A 25 -3.40 -10.94 -6.83
N ARG A 26 -2.48 -10.63 -5.92
CA ARG A 26 -2.38 -9.31 -5.28
C ARG A 26 -1.50 -8.33 -6.05
N LEU A 27 -0.80 -8.78 -7.09
CA LEU A 27 -0.07 -7.91 -8.00
C LEU A 27 -1.04 -7.33 -9.03
N ILE A 28 -1.51 -6.12 -8.81
CA ILE A 28 -2.51 -5.45 -9.62
C ILE A 28 -1.85 -4.84 -10.85
N ASN A 29 -2.24 -5.31 -12.02
CA ASN A 29 -1.72 -4.84 -13.31
C ASN A 29 -2.82 -4.33 -14.25
N ALA A 30 -4.05 -4.83 -14.11
CA ALA A 30 -5.17 -4.44 -14.95
C ALA A 30 -5.75 -3.08 -14.52
N THR A 31 -6.11 -2.25 -15.50
CA THR A 31 -6.68 -0.91 -15.26
C THR A 31 -7.97 -0.98 -14.44
N GLU A 32 -8.83 -1.96 -14.68
CA GLU A 32 -10.09 -2.10 -13.93
C GLU A 32 -9.86 -2.48 -12.47
N GLU A 33 -8.83 -3.28 -12.17
CA GLU A 33 -8.46 -3.62 -10.79
C GLU A 33 -7.92 -2.37 -10.05
N MET A 34 -7.09 -1.56 -10.72
CA MET A 34 -6.61 -0.28 -10.18
C MET A 34 -7.76 0.68 -9.90
N ARG A 35 -8.73 0.79 -10.82
CA ARG A 35 -9.94 1.59 -10.63
C ARG A 35 -10.79 1.08 -9.47
N ALA A 36 -10.98 -0.23 -9.36
CA ALA A 36 -11.71 -0.83 -8.25
C ALA A 36 -11.02 -0.56 -6.90
N LEU A 37 -9.69 -0.62 -6.85
CA LEU A 37 -8.90 -0.25 -5.68
C LEU A 37 -9.14 1.22 -5.31
N LEU A 38 -9.03 2.14 -6.25
CA LEU A 38 -9.20 3.57 -6.00
C LEU A 38 -10.63 3.92 -5.54
N ARG A 39 -11.67 3.31 -6.13
CA ARG A 39 -13.07 3.55 -5.73
C ARG A 39 -13.37 3.16 -4.27
N ARG A 40 -12.68 2.16 -3.73
CA ARG A 40 -12.85 1.70 -2.34
C ARG A 40 -11.85 2.31 -1.36
N SER A 41 -11.02 3.24 -1.83
CA SER A 41 -9.99 3.90 -1.03
C SER A 41 -10.37 5.34 -0.72
N ARG A 42 -9.95 5.82 0.46
CA ARG A 42 -10.16 7.20 0.93
C ARG A 42 -8.88 7.82 1.44
N ARG A 43 -8.09 7.07 2.20
CA ARG A 43 -6.91 7.53 2.93
C ARG A 43 -5.64 7.04 2.26
N ILE A 44 -4.84 7.98 1.76
CA ILE A 44 -3.61 7.70 1.03
C ILE A 44 -2.42 8.34 1.75
N ALA A 45 -1.58 7.51 2.36
CA ALA A 45 -0.31 7.96 2.91
C ALA A 45 0.74 8.05 1.79
N VAL A 46 1.45 9.16 1.71
CA VAL A 46 2.43 9.41 0.65
C VAL A 46 3.84 9.34 1.22
N LEU A 47 4.48 8.20 1.03
CA LEU A 47 5.84 7.93 1.47
C LEU A 47 6.86 8.57 0.52
N GLY A 48 7.63 9.50 1.03
CA GLY A 48 8.61 10.26 0.25
C GLY A 48 8.04 11.51 -0.41
N ILE A 49 6.89 12.02 0.05
CA ILE A 49 6.31 13.29 -0.38
C ILE A 49 7.30 14.43 -0.18
N LYS A 50 7.21 15.43 -1.03
CA LYS A 50 8.02 16.66 -0.97
C LYS A 50 7.19 17.87 -0.57
N PRO A 51 7.81 18.87 0.06
CA PRO A 51 7.11 20.09 0.46
C PRO A 51 6.84 21.04 -0.72
N GLU A 52 6.11 22.11 -0.46
CA GLU A 52 5.71 23.15 -1.40
C GLU A 52 6.91 23.78 -2.14
N THR A 53 8.08 23.83 -1.51
CA THR A 53 9.33 24.29 -2.14
C THR A 53 9.81 23.44 -3.32
N ARG A 54 9.16 22.28 -3.52
CA ARG A 54 9.40 21.33 -4.63
C ARG A 54 8.11 21.05 -5.42
N ALA A 55 7.28 22.06 -5.60
CA ALA A 55 5.98 21.95 -6.26
C ALA A 55 6.08 21.51 -7.73
N ASP A 56 7.23 21.69 -8.35
CA ASP A 56 7.57 21.24 -9.71
C ASP A 56 7.79 19.72 -9.83
N GLN A 57 7.89 19.00 -8.72
CA GLN A 57 8.24 17.58 -8.71
C GLN A 57 7.03 16.66 -8.52
N PRO A 58 7.04 15.46 -9.16
CA PRO A 58 5.94 14.49 -9.06
C PRO A 58 5.56 14.13 -7.62
N ALA A 59 6.56 14.05 -6.73
CA ALA A 59 6.34 13.75 -5.31
C ALA A 59 5.61 14.86 -4.53
N TYR A 60 5.31 15.99 -5.18
CA TYR A 60 4.44 17.04 -4.67
C TYR A 60 3.15 17.15 -5.50
N PHE A 61 3.25 17.39 -6.81
CA PHE A 61 2.04 17.71 -7.60
C PHE A 61 1.10 16.50 -7.80
N VAL A 62 1.60 15.26 -7.74
CA VAL A 62 0.70 14.08 -7.80
C VAL A 62 -0.11 13.95 -6.52
N PRO A 63 0.48 14.03 -5.30
CA PRO A 63 -0.30 14.10 -4.06
C PRO A 63 -1.28 15.28 -4.00
N ALA A 64 -0.87 16.47 -4.47
CA ALA A 64 -1.75 17.64 -4.52
C ALA A 64 -2.99 17.36 -5.38
N TYR A 65 -2.80 16.84 -6.59
CA TYR A 65 -3.90 16.42 -7.45
C TYR A 65 -4.77 15.33 -6.81
N THR A 66 -4.16 14.37 -6.09
CA THR A 66 -4.89 13.31 -5.40
C THR A 66 -5.82 13.89 -4.32
N MET A 67 -5.35 14.92 -3.60
CA MET A 67 -6.17 15.65 -2.63
C MET A 67 -7.33 16.40 -3.30
N GLU A 68 -7.07 17.09 -4.42
CA GLU A 68 -8.09 17.78 -5.21
C GLU A 68 -9.16 16.81 -5.75
N ALA A 69 -8.77 15.58 -6.07
CA ALA A 69 -9.67 14.50 -6.46
C ALA A 69 -10.52 13.92 -5.30
N GLY A 70 -10.38 14.46 -4.09
CA GLY A 70 -11.22 14.14 -2.92
C GLY A 70 -10.69 13.06 -1.99
N PHE A 71 -9.42 12.66 -2.13
CA PHE A 71 -8.77 11.73 -1.19
C PHE A 71 -8.17 12.47 0.01
N GLU A 72 -8.15 11.82 1.16
CA GLU A 72 -7.37 12.25 2.32
C GLU A 72 -5.91 11.89 2.10
N VAL A 73 -5.07 12.90 1.89
CA VAL A 73 -3.62 12.72 1.69
C VAL A 73 -2.91 12.89 3.02
N ILE A 74 -2.07 11.91 3.38
CA ILE A 74 -1.32 11.90 4.64
C ILE A 74 0.17 11.97 4.31
N PRO A 75 0.86 13.09 4.62
CA PRO A 75 2.26 13.26 4.29
C PRO A 75 3.19 12.42 5.19
N VAL A 76 4.05 11.62 4.56
CA VAL A 76 5.13 10.87 5.23
C VAL A 76 6.44 11.13 4.48
N PRO A 77 7.06 12.32 4.64
CA PRO A 77 8.32 12.63 3.99
C PRO A 77 9.48 11.84 4.60
N VAL A 78 10.45 11.47 3.77
CA VAL A 78 11.68 10.80 4.20
C VAL A 78 12.79 11.81 4.52
N TYR A 79 12.74 12.96 3.84
CA TYR A 79 13.65 14.09 4.03
C TYR A 79 12.88 15.26 4.66
N TYR A 80 13.53 16.38 4.80
CA TYR A 80 12.94 17.64 5.31
C TYR A 80 12.52 17.55 6.78
N PRO A 81 13.49 17.35 7.73
CA PRO A 81 13.19 17.13 9.15
C PRO A 81 12.45 18.30 9.81
N ASP A 82 12.66 19.53 9.32
CA ASP A 82 12.06 20.75 9.90
C ASP A 82 10.64 21.05 9.37
N VAL A 83 10.18 20.33 8.33
CA VAL A 83 8.84 20.53 7.78
C VAL A 83 7.81 19.79 8.65
N THR A 84 6.83 20.54 9.14
CA THR A 84 5.76 20.03 10.01
C THR A 84 4.42 19.84 9.31
N THR A 85 4.24 20.51 8.16
CA THR A 85 3.03 20.41 7.32
C THR A 85 3.41 20.34 5.85
N ILE A 86 2.65 19.56 5.08
CA ILE A 86 2.71 19.51 3.60
C ILE A 86 1.26 19.42 3.10
N LEU A 87 0.90 20.20 2.08
CA LEU A 87 -0.47 20.31 1.57
C LEU A 87 -1.48 20.66 2.68
N GLY A 88 -1.05 21.47 3.66
CA GLY A 88 -1.87 21.85 4.81
C GLY A 88 -2.15 20.72 5.81
N GLN A 89 -1.55 19.53 5.62
CA GLN A 89 -1.72 18.36 6.48
C GLN A 89 -0.51 18.14 7.38
N PRO A 90 -0.70 17.64 8.60
CA PRO A 90 0.41 17.31 9.50
C PRO A 90 1.28 16.19 8.92
N VAL A 91 2.59 16.33 9.12
CA VAL A 91 3.59 15.36 8.68
C VAL A 91 3.78 14.26 9.72
N TYR A 92 3.85 13.01 9.24
CA TYR A 92 4.29 11.86 10.04
C TYR A 92 5.65 11.38 9.55
N ARG A 93 6.51 10.94 10.47
CA ARG A 93 7.88 10.49 10.13
C ARG A 93 7.95 9.02 9.77
N ARG A 94 6.99 8.24 10.26
CA ARG A 94 6.85 6.82 9.98
C ARG A 94 5.39 6.49 9.68
N LEU A 95 5.17 5.48 8.85
CA LEU A 95 3.81 5.02 8.53
C LEU A 95 3.06 4.52 9.78
N VAL A 96 3.78 3.85 10.69
CA VAL A 96 3.19 3.33 11.94
C VAL A 96 2.69 4.42 12.88
N ASP A 97 3.21 5.64 12.77
CA ASP A 97 2.79 6.78 13.60
C ASP A 97 1.49 7.43 13.09
N VAL A 98 1.07 7.12 11.86
CA VAL A 98 -0.18 7.62 11.28
C VAL A 98 -1.37 7.00 12.02
N PRO A 99 -2.29 7.79 12.61
CA PRO A 99 -3.44 7.25 13.31
C PRO A 99 -4.46 6.62 12.35
N GLY A 100 -5.10 5.54 12.81
CA GLY A 100 -6.13 4.83 12.05
C GLY A 100 -5.58 3.99 10.89
N GLU A 101 -6.47 3.50 10.05
CA GLU A 101 -6.13 2.67 8.90
C GLU A 101 -5.66 3.51 7.71
N ILE A 102 -4.84 2.94 6.85
CA ILE A 102 -4.42 3.51 5.57
C ILE A 102 -4.93 2.57 4.47
N ASP A 103 -5.60 3.11 3.46
CA ASP A 103 -6.03 2.33 2.31
C ASP A 103 -4.86 2.08 1.35
N ILE A 104 -4.15 3.13 1.00
CA ILE A 104 -3.03 3.04 0.06
C ILE A 104 -1.80 3.75 0.63
N VAL A 105 -0.64 3.10 0.54
CA VAL A 105 0.66 3.75 0.68
C VAL A 105 1.17 4.05 -0.73
N ASN A 106 1.19 5.32 -1.10
CA ASN A 106 1.71 5.81 -2.37
C ASN A 106 3.21 6.11 -2.22
N VAL A 107 4.06 5.42 -2.99
CA VAL A 107 5.52 5.40 -2.81
C VAL A 107 6.22 6.27 -3.84
N PHE A 108 6.95 7.28 -3.36
CA PHE A 108 7.87 8.13 -4.11
C PHE A 108 9.32 7.89 -3.63
N ARG A 109 9.81 6.69 -3.84
CA ARG A 109 11.19 6.30 -3.52
C ARG A 109 11.83 5.65 -4.74
N ARG A 110 13.14 5.87 -4.95
CA ARG A 110 13.85 5.12 -5.99
C ARG A 110 13.72 3.62 -5.76
N PRO A 111 13.70 2.79 -6.81
CA PRO A 111 13.53 1.34 -6.66
C PRO A 111 14.46 0.70 -5.63
N GLU A 112 15.73 1.09 -5.61
CA GLU A 112 16.76 0.61 -4.67
C GLU A 112 16.54 1.07 -3.22
N HIS A 113 15.71 2.10 -3.01
CA HIS A 113 15.39 2.65 -1.70
C HIS A 113 14.00 2.21 -1.18
N VAL A 114 13.29 1.34 -1.90
CA VAL A 114 12.01 0.78 -1.44
C VAL A 114 12.20 -0.26 -0.32
N PRO A 115 13.16 -1.20 -0.41
CA PRO A 115 13.29 -2.28 0.56
C PRO A 115 13.39 -1.85 2.02
N PRO A 116 14.11 -0.78 2.41
CA PRO A 116 14.19 -0.32 3.79
C PRO A 116 12.84 0.09 4.41
N HIS A 117 11.84 0.41 3.58
CA HIS A 117 10.51 0.81 4.04
C HIS A 117 9.51 -0.35 4.16
N VAL A 118 9.85 -1.52 3.64
CA VAL A 118 8.91 -2.67 3.60
C VAL A 118 8.46 -3.08 4.99
N ASP A 119 9.36 -3.10 5.99
CA ASP A 119 9.00 -3.48 7.35
C ASP A 119 8.01 -2.50 8.00
N ASP A 120 8.19 -1.20 7.78
CA ASP A 120 7.27 -0.17 8.28
C ASP A 120 5.89 -0.27 7.59
N ILE A 121 5.88 -0.55 6.29
CA ILE A 121 4.64 -0.80 5.53
C ILE A 121 3.93 -2.06 6.06
N LEU A 122 4.67 -3.15 6.28
CA LEU A 122 4.12 -4.39 6.81
C LEU A 122 3.54 -4.21 8.23
N ALA A 123 4.23 -3.45 9.08
CA ALA A 123 3.76 -3.12 10.43
C ALA A 123 2.48 -2.27 10.39
N LYS A 124 2.36 -1.33 9.45
CA LYS A 124 1.19 -0.49 9.26
C LYS A 124 -0.01 -1.23 8.66
N ARG A 125 0.23 -2.25 7.83
CA ARG A 125 -0.80 -3.08 7.19
C ARG A 125 -1.81 -2.28 6.36
N PRO A 126 -1.35 -1.47 5.38
CA PRO A 126 -2.28 -0.82 4.45
C PRO A 126 -3.00 -1.87 3.61
N ARG A 127 -4.12 -1.50 2.99
CA ARG A 127 -4.81 -2.36 2.02
C ARG A 127 -3.95 -2.61 0.79
N ALA A 128 -3.31 -1.54 0.29
CA ALA A 128 -2.48 -1.60 -0.90
C ALA A 128 -1.23 -0.71 -0.79
N VAL A 129 -0.23 -1.04 -1.62
CA VAL A 129 0.94 -0.21 -1.91
C VAL A 129 0.91 0.17 -3.38
N TRP A 130 1.10 1.45 -3.66
CA TRP A 130 1.15 2.00 -5.01
C TRP A 130 2.53 2.59 -5.28
N MET A 131 3.34 1.91 -6.07
CA MET A 131 4.63 2.40 -6.53
C MET A 131 4.43 3.23 -7.79
N GLN A 132 4.84 4.49 -7.76
CA GLN A 132 4.65 5.46 -8.83
C GLN A 132 5.39 5.08 -10.11
N LEU A 133 5.08 5.80 -11.20
CA LEU A 133 5.73 5.63 -12.51
C LEU A 133 7.26 5.65 -12.36
N GLY A 134 7.92 4.67 -12.96
CA GLY A 134 9.38 4.47 -12.85
C GLY A 134 9.83 3.78 -11.57
N ILE A 135 8.90 3.41 -10.66
CA ILE A 135 9.23 2.74 -9.42
C ILE A 135 8.73 1.29 -9.48
N ARG A 136 9.67 0.38 -9.54
CA ARG A 136 9.43 -1.06 -9.55
C ARG A 136 10.50 -1.77 -8.71
N ASN A 137 10.05 -2.65 -7.83
CA ASN A 137 10.92 -3.53 -7.05
C ASN A 137 10.15 -4.83 -6.79
N ASP A 138 10.47 -5.87 -7.56
CA ASP A 138 9.72 -7.12 -7.58
C ASP A 138 9.87 -7.90 -6.26
N ASP A 139 11.04 -7.85 -5.61
CA ASP A 139 11.27 -8.52 -4.32
C ASP A 139 10.43 -7.87 -3.21
N ALA A 140 10.38 -6.54 -3.17
CA ALA A 140 9.51 -5.81 -2.24
C ALA A 140 8.04 -6.10 -2.52
N ALA A 141 7.63 -6.10 -3.79
CA ALA A 141 6.26 -6.37 -4.21
C ALA A 141 5.83 -7.79 -3.82
N GLU A 142 6.67 -8.80 -4.05
CA GLU A 142 6.39 -10.18 -3.63
C GLU A 142 6.24 -10.28 -2.11
N ARG A 143 7.14 -9.67 -1.36
CA ARG A 143 7.11 -9.68 0.10
C ARG A 143 5.83 -9.06 0.66
N LEU A 144 5.39 -7.92 0.10
CA LEU A 144 4.15 -7.25 0.46
C LEU A 144 2.92 -8.09 0.07
N ALA A 145 2.90 -8.64 -1.15
CA ALA A 145 1.80 -9.46 -1.66
C ALA A 145 1.63 -10.76 -0.84
N ARG A 146 2.73 -11.41 -0.44
CA ARG A 146 2.70 -12.58 0.46
C ARG A 146 2.11 -12.26 1.83
N ALA A 147 2.24 -11.02 2.30
CA ALA A 147 1.62 -10.54 3.53
C ALA A 147 0.14 -10.13 3.37
N GLY A 148 -0.43 -10.29 2.18
CA GLY A 148 -1.83 -10.01 1.89
C GLY A 148 -2.12 -8.58 1.41
N ILE A 149 -1.09 -7.78 1.12
CA ILE A 149 -1.21 -6.41 0.64
C ILE A 149 -1.27 -6.40 -0.89
N GLU A 150 -2.22 -5.67 -1.46
CA GLU A 150 -2.29 -5.46 -2.91
C GLU A 150 -1.15 -4.54 -3.36
N VAL A 151 -0.55 -4.81 -4.51
CA VAL A 151 0.60 -4.02 -4.99
C VAL A 151 0.39 -3.59 -6.44
N VAL A 152 0.46 -2.29 -6.68
CA VAL A 152 0.57 -1.67 -7.99
C VAL A 152 2.00 -1.17 -8.17
N GLN A 153 2.62 -1.43 -9.31
CA GLN A 153 3.98 -0.96 -9.62
C GLN A 153 4.00 -0.18 -10.94
N ASP A 154 4.90 0.80 -11.00
CA ASP A 154 5.18 1.55 -12.23
C ASP A 154 3.92 2.17 -12.86
N ARG A 155 3.11 2.84 -12.05
CA ARG A 155 1.89 3.54 -12.49
C ARG A 155 1.79 4.92 -11.85
N CYS A 156 1.47 5.93 -12.67
CA CYS A 156 1.20 7.27 -12.15
C CYS A 156 -0.23 7.35 -11.60
N LEU A 157 -0.36 7.55 -10.30
CA LEU A 157 -1.67 7.67 -9.63
C LEU A 157 -2.52 8.79 -10.22
N LYS A 158 -1.93 9.96 -10.48
CA LYS A 158 -2.63 11.10 -11.13
C LYS A 158 -3.23 10.70 -12.48
N VAL A 159 -2.47 9.99 -13.32
CA VAL A 159 -2.94 9.55 -14.64
C VAL A 159 -4.13 8.60 -14.52
N GLU A 160 -4.08 7.68 -13.56
CA GLU A 160 -5.21 6.75 -13.34
C GLU A 160 -6.45 7.49 -12.83
N LEU A 161 -6.31 8.46 -11.92
CA LEU A 161 -7.41 9.31 -11.46
C LEU A 161 -8.02 10.12 -12.62
N MET A 162 -7.19 10.76 -13.45
CA MET A 162 -7.66 11.48 -14.65
C MET A 162 -8.44 10.58 -15.61
N ARG A 163 -7.99 9.34 -15.81
CA ARG A 163 -8.71 8.35 -16.64
C ARG A 163 -10.05 7.91 -16.04
N MET A 164 -10.25 8.13 -14.76
CA MET A 164 -11.52 7.90 -14.07
C MET A 164 -12.45 9.11 -14.09
N GLY A 165 -11.97 10.26 -14.60
CA GLY A 165 -12.69 11.53 -14.57
C GLY A 165 -12.66 12.25 -13.22
N LEU A 166 -11.65 11.97 -12.43
CA LEU A 166 -11.39 12.58 -11.12
C LEU A 166 -10.23 13.55 -11.19
#